data_dce4c802776cc88f6525921d9bd576b1
#
_entry.id   dce4c802776cc88f6525921d9bd576b1
#
_cell.length_a   1.000
_cell.length_b   1.000
_cell.length_c   1.000
_cell.angle_alpha   90.00
_cell.angle_beta   90.00
_cell.angle_gamma   90.00
#
_symmetry.space_group_name_H-M   'P 1'
#
loop_
_entity.id
_entity.type
_entity.pdbx_description
1 polymer ?
#
loop_
_entity_poly.entity_id
_entity_poly.type
_entity_poly.pdbx_seq_one_letter_code
_entity_poly.pdbx_strand_id
1 'polypeptide(L)'
;MKLRALVVDDEEFARRNLTMMLEEYCPNIEVIGDASNKDQAKAIIESSEPDVVFLDIRMPSGAEGFELLEEVEKKNFLVVFVTAFKDYAIRAFNASAVYYLLKP
;
A
#
# COMPACT_ATOMS: atom_id res chain seq x y z
N MET A 1 -19.52 -8.43 -0.20
CA MET A 1 -18.55 -7.96 0.80
C MET A 1 -17.44 -7.19 0.12
N LYS A 2 -17.11 -6.01 0.62
CA LYS A 2 -16.04 -5.20 0.05
C LYS A 2 -14.82 -5.18 0.97
N LEU A 3 -13.64 -5.30 0.39
CA LEU A 3 -12.39 -5.09 1.10
C LEU A 3 -12.07 -3.60 1.12
N ARG A 4 -11.78 -3.09 2.30
CA ARG A 4 -11.44 -1.67 2.49
C ARG A 4 -9.95 -1.48 2.25
N ALA A 5 -9.59 -0.62 1.33
CA ALA A 5 -8.23 -0.47 0.85
C ALA A 5 -7.64 0.91 1.11
N LEU A 6 -6.37 0.93 1.48
CA LEU A 6 -5.56 2.13 1.57
C LEU A 6 -4.53 2.10 0.45
N VAL A 7 -4.34 3.22 -0.24
CA VAL A 7 -3.33 3.37 -1.30
C VAL A 7 -2.22 4.29 -0.80
N VAL A 8 -0.99 3.79 -0.79
CA VAL A 8 0.16 4.54 -0.28
C VAL A 8 1.24 4.68 -1.36
N ASP A 9 1.47 5.90 -1.83
CA ASP A 9 2.47 6.21 -2.84
C ASP A 9 2.75 7.71 -2.76
N ASP A 10 4.00 8.12 -2.89
CA ASP A 10 4.37 9.54 -2.80
C ASP A 10 3.95 10.35 -4.02
N GLU A 11 3.70 9.68 -5.15
CA GLU A 11 3.28 10.35 -6.37
C GLU A 11 1.75 10.43 -6.46
N GLU A 12 1.23 11.63 -6.51
CA GLU A 12 -0.21 11.86 -6.59
C GLU A 12 -0.83 11.17 -7.82
N PHE A 13 -0.16 11.27 -8.96
CA PHE A 13 -0.67 10.65 -10.19
C PHE A 13 -0.78 9.13 -10.03
N ALA A 14 0.23 8.50 -9.43
CA ALA A 14 0.21 7.06 -9.20
C ALA A 14 -0.92 6.64 -8.27
N ARG A 15 -1.15 7.41 -7.18
CA ARG A 15 -2.26 7.14 -6.26
C ARG A 15 -3.61 7.24 -6.96
N ARG A 16 -3.80 8.31 -7.74
CA ARG A 16 -5.07 8.53 -8.45
C ARG A 16 -5.32 7.45 -9.50
N ASN A 17 -4.28 7.11 -10.25
CA ASN A 17 -4.39 6.10 -11.30
C ASN A 17 -4.75 4.73 -10.72
N LEU A 18 -4.08 4.32 -9.65
CA LEU A 18 -4.37 3.05 -9.01
C LEU A 18 -5.78 3.05 -8.41
N THR A 19 -6.19 4.14 -7.76
CA THR A 19 -7.53 4.27 -7.20
C THR A 19 -8.58 4.11 -8.29
N MET A 20 -8.40 4.79 -9.43
CA MET A 20 -9.33 4.68 -10.55
C MET A 20 -9.42 3.25 -11.08
N MET A 21 -8.28 2.59 -11.22
CA MET A 21 -8.24 1.21 -11.71
C MET A 21 -8.95 0.26 -10.75
N LEU A 22 -8.73 0.43 -9.46
CA LEU A 22 -9.40 -0.40 -8.45
C LEU A 22 -10.92 -0.18 -8.48
N GLU A 23 -11.35 1.06 -8.58
CA GLU A 23 -12.79 1.38 -8.64
C GLU A 23 -13.45 0.83 -9.90
N GLU A 24 -12.74 0.86 -11.02
CA GLU A 24 -13.28 0.43 -12.31
C GLU A 24 -13.28 -1.08 -12.48
N TYR A 25 -12.19 -1.75 -12.10
CA TYR A 25 -11.99 -3.17 -12.39
C TYR A 25 -12.12 -4.10 -11.19
N CYS A 26 -12.14 -3.56 -9.99
CA CYS A 26 -12.20 -4.36 -8.77
C CYS A 26 -13.39 -3.94 -7.91
N PRO A 27 -14.61 -4.33 -8.29
CA PRO A 27 -15.83 -3.89 -7.59
C PRO A 27 -15.89 -4.35 -6.13
N ASN A 28 -15.09 -5.34 -5.75
CA ASN A 28 -15.04 -5.83 -4.38
C ASN A 28 -14.07 -5.07 -3.50
N ILE A 29 -13.41 -4.04 -4.05
CA ILE A 29 -12.47 -3.21 -3.31
C ILE A 29 -13.03 -1.80 -3.18
N GLU A 30 -13.06 -1.29 -1.96
CA GLU A 30 -13.45 0.09 -1.68
C GLU A 30 -12.22 0.85 -1.19
N VAL A 31 -11.78 1.85 -1.94
CA VAL A 31 -10.63 2.67 -1.52
C VAL A 31 -11.13 3.66 -0.47
N ILE A 32 -10.67 3.51 0.77
CA ILE A 32 -11.12 4.33 1.90
C ILE A 32 -10.22 5.54 2.13
N GLY A 33 -9.08 5.60 1.48
CA GLY A 33 -8.18 6.73 1.61
C GLY A 33 -6.88 6.50 0.87
N ASP A 34 -6.05 7.52 0.84
CA ASP A 34 -4.72 7.45 0.27
C ASP A 34 -3.73 8.22 1.14
N ALA A 35 -2.45 7.89 1.01
CA ALA A 35 -1.40 8.53 1.78
C ALA A 35 -0.17 8.74 0.90
N SER A 36 0.52 9.86 1.11
CA SER A 36 1.70 10.22 0.34
C SER A 36 3.01 9.96 1.08
N ASN A 37 2.94 9.55 2.33
CA ASN A 37 4.12 9.24 3.12
C ASN A 37 3.78 8.26 4.25
N LYS A 38 4.83 7.81 4.92
CA LYS A 38 4.74 6.83 6.00
C LYS A 38 3.85 7.29 7.16
N ASP A 39 4.01 8.54 7.58
CA ASP A 39 3.28 9.05 8.75
C ASP A 39 1.78 9.15 8.49
N GLN A 40 1.39 9.63 7.30
CA GLN A 40 -0.02 9.67 6.91
C GLN A 40 -0.61 8.25 6.84
N ALA A 41 0.13 7.33 6.24
CA ALA A 41 -0.33 5.95 6.10
C ALA A 41 -0.52 5.30 7.47
N LYS A 42 0.43 5.49 8.38
CA LYS A 42 0.34 4.95 9.72
C LYS A 42 -0.90 5.46 10.46
N ALA A 43 -1.16 6.76 10.36
CA ALA A 43 -2.34 7.35 11.00
C ALA A 43 -3.64 6.74 10.47
N ILE A 44 -3.75 6.54 9.17
CA ILE A 44 -4.94 5.95 8.56
C ILE A 44 -5.09 4.48 8.94
N ILE A 45 -3.99 3.73 8.93
CA ILE A 45 -4.03 2.31 9.32
C ILE A 45 -4.53 2.17 10.77
N GLU A 46 -4.01 2.99 11.66
CA GLU A 46 -4.38 2.92 13.06
C GLU A 46 -5.81 3.37 13.34
N SER A 47 -6.31 4.35 12.59
CA SER A 47 -7.65 4.90 12.82
C SER A 47 -8.75 4.17 12.06
N SER A 48 -8.46 3.65 10.86
CA SER A 48 -9.47 3.10 9.96
C SER A 48 -9.38 1.59 9.77
N GLU A 49 -8.30 0.97 10.17
CA GLU A 49 -8.07 -0.47 10.10
C GLU A 49 -8.47 -1.08 8.75
N PRO A 50 -7.76 -0.72 7.66
CA PRO A 50 -8.08 -1.25 6.34
C PRO A 50 -7.86 -2.76 6.25
N ASP A 51 -8.51 -3.40 5.28
CA ASP A 51 -8.34 -4.82 5.03
C ASP A 51 -7.13 -5.11 4.14
N VAL A 52 -6.79 -4.17 3.25
CA VAL A 52 -5.66 -4.31 2.34
C VAL A 52 -4.96 -2.96 2.17
N VAL A 53 -3.63 -3.00 2.07
CA VAL A 53 -2.80 -1.82 1.84
C VAL A 53 -2.01 -2.03 0.56
N PHE A 54 -2.25 -1.16 -0.43
CA PHE A 54 -1.44 -1.10 -1.65
C PHE A 54 -0.32 -0.10 -1.40
N LEU A 55 0.91 -0.57 -1.43
CA LEU A 55 2.03 0.15 -0.85
C LEU A 55 3.22 0.21 -1.80
N ASP A 56 3.70 1.43 -2.08
CA ASP A 56 4.97 1.60 -2.78
C ASP A 56 6.11 1.43 -1.75
N ILE A 57 7.14 0.72 -2.14
CA ILE A 57 8.29 0.47 -1.28
C ILE A 57 9.08 1.76 -1.06
N ARG A 58 9.37 2.46 -2.16
CA ARG A 58 10.20 3.67 -2.10
C ARG A 58 9.35 4.93 -2.17
N MET A 59 9.28 5.60 -1.06
CA MET A 59 8.72 6.93 -0.91
C MET A 59 9.86 7.86 -0.50
N PRO A 60 9.64 9.14 -0.23
CA PRO A 60 10.71 10.15 -0.26
C PRO A 60 12.07 9.79 0.34
N SER A 61 12.11 8.97 1.37
CA SER A 61 13.37 8.63 2.04
C SER A 61 13.87 7.21 1.75
N GLY A 62 13.52 6.63 0.63
CA GLY A 62 14.01 5.31 0.24
C GLY A 62 13.02 4.19 0.56
N ALA A 63 13.34 3.24 1.41
CA ALA A 63 12.52 2.07 1.66
C ALA A 63 11.42 2.29 2.70
N GLU A 64 10.72 3.45 2.65
CA GLU A 64 9.68 3.80 3.61
C GLU A 64 8.54 2.81 3.71
N GLY A 65 8.22 2.12 2.61
CA GLY A 65 7.18 1.10 2.64
C GLY A 65 7.48 -0.01 3.63
N PHE A 66 8.72 -0.46 3.69
CA PHE A 66 9.13 -1.48 4.66
C PHE A 66 9.16 -0.91 6.08
N GLU A 67 9.64 0.33 6.22
CA GLU A 67 9.68 0.99 7.52
C GLU A 67 8.27 1.16 8.10
N LEU A 68 7.30 1.49 7.26
CA LEU A 68 5.90 1.59 7.67
C LEU A 68 5.42 0.27 8.29
N LEU A 69 5.69 -0.84 7.63
CA LEU A 69 5.27 -2.15 8.13
C LEU A 69 5.93 -2.52 9.44
N GLU A 70 7.18 -2.10 9.64
CA GLU A 70 7.88 -2.34 10.89
C GLU A 70 7.30 -1.53 12.05
N GLU A 71 6.81 -0.32 11.76
CA GLU A 71 6.28 0.59 12.77
C GLU A 71 4.84 0.31 13.17
N VAL A 72 4.08 -0.37 12.32
CA VAL A 72 2.67 -0.67 12.61
C VAL A 72 2.58 -1.88 13.54
N GLU A 73 1.99 -1.67 14.70
CA GLU A 73 1.91 -2.71 15.72
C GLU A 73 0.95 -3.84 15.36
N LYS A 74 -0.19 -3.50 14.76
CA LYS A 74 -1.20 -4.49 14.37
C LYS A 74 -1.23 -4.62 12.86
N LYS A 75 -0.88 -5.81 12.37
CA LYS A 75 -0.86 -6.09 10.94
C LYS A 75 -2.00 -7.02 10.55
N ASN A 76 -3.23 -6.56 10.78
CA ASN A 76 -4.42 -7.32 10.44
C ASN A 76 -4.92 -7.01 9.04
N PHE A 77 -3.99 -6.70 8.14
CA PHE A 77 -4.32 -6.35 6.76
C PHE A 77 -3.39 -7.07 5.79
N LEU A 78 -3.89 -7.26 4.58
CA LEU A 78 -3.10 -7.82 3.49
C LEU A 78 -2.22 -6.71 2.90
N VAL A 79 -1.02 -7.06 2.49
CA VAL A 79 -0.09 -6.10 1.89
C VAL A 79 0.13 -6.46 0.42
N VAL A 80 -0.10 -5.48 -0.46
CA VAL A 80 0.20 -5.59 -1.89
C VAL A 80 1.21 -4.50 -2.22
N PHE A 81 2.45 -4.90 -2.52
CA PHE A 81 3.45 -3.94 -2.97
C PHE A 81 3.24 -3.61 -4.43
N VAL A 82 3.18 -2.31 -4.75
CA VAL A 82 3.07 -1.80 -6.12
C VAL A 82 4.23 -0.83 -6.31
N THR A 83 5.26 -1.25 -7.03
CA THR A 83 6.50 -0.51 -7.09
C THR A 83 7.20 -0.65 -8.45
N ALA A 84 8.05 0.33 -8.79
CA ALA A 84 8.89 0.26 -9.97
C ALA A 84 10.17 -0.57 -9.73
N PHE A 85 10.42 -1.02 -8.51
CA PHE A 85 11.67 -1.65 -8.11
C PHE A 85 11.51 -3.15 -7.94
N LYS A 86 12.11 -3.93 -8.84
CA LYS A 86 12.01 -5.39 -8.81
C LYS A 86 12.91 -6.05 -7.76
N ASP A 87 13.92 -5.32 -7.29
CA ASP A 87 14.97 -5.90 -6.44
C ASP A 87 14.55 -6.14 -4.99
N TYR A 88 13.33 -5.77 -4.63
CA TYR A 88 12.84 -5.91 -3.27
C TYR A 88 11.89 -7.09 -3.07
N ALA A 89 11.73 -7.94 -4.07
CA ALA A 89 10.74 -9.02 -4.01
C ALA A 89 10.98 -9.98 -2.83
N ILE A 90 12.22 -10.36 -2.59
CA ILE A 90 12.55 -11.26 -1.48
C ILE A 90 12.25 -10.60 -0.14
N ARG A 91 12.62 -9.33 0.01
CA ARG A 91 12.36 -8.58 1.23
C ARG A 91 10.85 -8.39 1.46
N ALA A 92 10.11 -8.14 0.37
CA ALA A 92 8.66 -8.04 0.44
C ALA A 92 8.03 -9.35 0.92
N PHE A 93 8.52 -10.47 0.42
CA PHE A 93 8.07 -11.79 0.85
C PHE A 93 8.31 -12.00 2.33
N ASN A 94 9.49 -11.62 2.81
CA ASN A 94 9.83 -11.72 4.22
C ASN A 94 9.00 -10.77 5.10
N ALA A 95 8.45 -9.71 4.52
CA ALA A 95 7.55 -8.78 5.22
C ALA A 95 6.09 -9.23 5.18
N SER A 96 5.85 -10.46 4.74
CA SER A 96 4.52 -11.07 4.66
C SER A 96 3.60 -10.40 3.64
N ALA A 97 4.18 -9.84 2.57
CA ALA A 97 3.39 -9.30 1.47
C ALA A 97 2.68 -10.43 0.73
N VAL A 98 1.42 -10.18 0.36
CA VAL A 98 0.62 -11.15 -0.40
C VAL A 98 1.00 -11.10 -1.88
N TYR A 99 1.21 -9.91 -2.41
CA TYR A 99 1.57 -9.71 -3.81
C TYR A 99 2.65 -8.65 -3.93
N TYR A 100 3.43 -8.80 -5.01
CA TYR A 100 4.45 -7.84 -5.39
C TYR A 100 4.23 -7.51 -6.87
N LEU A 101 3.75 -6.32 -7.14
CA LEU A 101 3.43 -5.87 -8.50
C LEU A 101 4.42 -4.80 -8.95
N LEU A 102 4.94 -4.96 -10.17
CA LEU A 102 5.82 -3.95 -10.74
C LEU A 102 5.00 -2.91 -11.51
N LYS A 103 5.34 -1.64 -11.31
CA LYS A 103 4.75 -0.55 -12.09
C LYS A 103 5.20 -0.63 -13.54
N PRO A 104 4.34 -0.26 -14.49
CA PRO A 104 4.71 -0.19 -15.92
C PRO A 104 5.73 0.90 -16.20
#